data_c23b5b23dbe3ef25a75f2c01be3bbb1e
#
_entry.id   c23b5b23dbe3ef25a75f2c01be3bbb1e
#
_cell.length_a   1.000
_cell.length_b   1.000
_cell.length_c   1.000
_cell.angle_alpha   90.00
_cell.angle_beta   90.00
_cell.angle_gamma   90.00
#
_symmetry.space_group_name_H-M   'P 1'
#
loop_
_entity.id
_entity.type
_entity.pdbx_description
1 polymer ?
#
loop_
_entity_poly.entity_id
_entity_poly.type
_entity_poly.pdbx_seq_one_letter_code
_entity_poly.pdbx_strand_id
1 'polypeptide(L)'
;MKVIDQFKNKKVLVLGLAKSGESAARLLDKLGAIVTVNDGKPFEENPAAQSLLEEGIKVVTGGHPLELLDEEFALMVKNPGIPYSNPMIEKALAKGIPVLTEVELAYLISEAPIVGITGSNGKTTTTTMIGEVLTAAGQHGLLSGNIGYPASQVAQTATAKDTLVMELSSFQLMGVQEFHPEIAVITNLMPTHIDYHGSFEEYVVAKWNIQNKMTATDFLVLNFNQDLAKELATKTQATVVPFSTLEKVDGAYLENGQLYFRGELVMAADEIGVPGSHNVENALATIAVAKLRGVDNQTIKETLSAFGGVKHRLQFVDEIKGVKFYNDSKSTNILATQKALSGFDNSKVILIAGGLDRGNEFDELVPDITGLKKMVILGQSAERVKRAADKAGVAYVDATDIADATRKAYELATQGDVVLLSPANASWDMYANFEVRGDLFIDTVAELKE
;
A
#
# COMPACT_ATOMS: atom_id res chain seq x y z
N MET A 1 21.96 9.05 -7.09
CA MET A 1 21.29 8.38 -8.22
C MET A 1 22.26 8.15 -9.35
N LYS A 2 22.09 7.05 -10.13
CA LYS A 2 22.88 6.78 -11.35
C LYS A 2 22.71 7.92 -12.36
N VAL A 3 23.79 8.28 -13.05
CA VAL A 3 23.74 9.20 -14.19
C VAL A 3 23.37 8.37 -15.42
N ILE A 4 22.26 8.71 -16.06
CA ILE A 4 21.76 8.03 -17.27
C ILE A 4 21.47 9.08 -18.34
N ASP A 5 21.91 8.82 -19.57
CA ASP A 5 21.77 9.74 -20.70
C ASP A 5 20.65 9.35 -21.68
N GLN A 6 19.98 8.23 -21.43
CA GLN A 6 19.00 7.66 -22.37
C GLN A 6 17.78 8.56 -22.64
N PHE A 7 17.46 9.50 -21.74
CA PHE A 7 16.37 10.46 -21.89
C PHE A 7 16.79 11.83 -22.40
N LYS A 8 18.10 12.11 -22.43
CA LYS A 8 18.65 13.42 -22.80
C LYS A 8 18.22 13.82 -24.22
N ASN A 9 17.62 15.01 -24.33
CA ASN A 9 17.04 15.56 -25.57
C ASN A 9 15.92 14.70 -26.21
N LYS A 10 15.37 13.74 -25.48
CA LYS A 10 14.21 12.96 -25.95
C LYS A 10 12.92 13.64 -25.56
N LYS A 11 11.96 13.71 -26.48
CA LYS A 11 10.59 14.11 -26.14
C LYS A 11 9.89 13.02 -25.37
N VAL A 12 9.38 13.33 -24.20
CA VAL A 12 8.67 12.38 -23.33
C VAL A 12 7.31 12.96 -22.95
N LEU A 13 6.27 12.14 -23.08
CA LEU A 13 4.92 12.48 -22.65
C LEU A 13 4.67 11.85 -21.27
N VAL A 14 4.26 12.67 -20.29
CA VAL A 14 3.75 12.20 -18.99
C VAL A 14 2.24 12.34 -19.00
N LEU A 15 1.52 11.22 -18.83
CA LEU A 15 0.06 11.15 -18.86
C LEU A 15 -0.51 10.98 -17.45
N GLY A 16 -1.18 12.04 -16.95
CA GLY A 16 -1.78 12.12 -15.61
C GLY A 16 -0.84 12.69 -14.55
N LEU A 17 -1.33 13.66 -13.79
CA LEU A 17 -0.60 14.43 -12.77
C LEU A 17 -1.00 14.09 -11.32
N ALA A 18 -1.24 12.81 -10.99
CA ALA A 18 -1.16 12.40 -9.60
C ALA A 18 0.32 12.40 -9.14
N LYS A 19 0.57 12.14 -7.86
CA LYS A 19 1.92 12.20 -7.25
C LYS A 19 3.03 11.51 -8.07
N SER A 20 2.74 10.35 -8.67
CA SER A 20 3.72 9.61 -9.49
C SER A 20 4.02 10.30 -10.82
N GLY A 21 3.02 10.90 -11.46
CA GLY A 21 3.21 11.64 -12.73
C GLY A 21 3.99 12.93 -12.53
N GLU A 22 3.68 13.68 -11.47
CA GLU A 22 4.44 14.87 -11.09
C GLU A 22 5.91 14.55 -10.78
N SER A 23 6.17 13.48 -10.01
CA SER A 23 7.52 13.02 -9.71
C SER A 23 8.27 12.57 -10.97
N ALA A 24 7.60 11.84 -11.87
CA ALA A 24 8.19 11.41 -13.14
C ALA A 24 8.54 12.60 -14.04
N ALA A 25 7.67 13.60 -14.14
CA ALA A 25 7.90 14.79 -14.96
C ALA A 25 9.15 15.55 -14.51
N ARG A 26 9.27 15.85 -13.20
CA ARG A 26 10.46 16.52 -12.65
C ARG A 26 11.74 15.71 -12.81
N LEU A 27 11.66 14.39 -12.60
CA LEU A 27 12.83 13.53 -12.79
C LEU A 27 13.29 13.53 -14.25
N LEU A 28 12.38 13.37 -15.20
CA LEU A 28 12.69 13.34 -16.62
C LEU A 28 13.29 14.67 -17.11
N ASP A 29 12.74 15.81 -16.65
CA ASP A 29 13.29 17.13 -16.90
C ASP A 29 14.73 17.24 -16.37
N LYS A 30 14.95 16.84 -15.12
CA LYS A 30 16.29 16.77 -14.49
C LYS A 30 17.27 15.88 -15.27
N LEU A 31 16.79 14.84 -15.94
CA LEU A 31 17.58 13.94 -16.80
C LEU A 31 17.76 14.50 -18.22
N GLY A 32 17.31 15.73 -18.49
CA GLY A 32 17.46 16.44 -19.74
C GLY A 32 16.49 16.02 -20.84
N ALA A 33 15.37 15.41 -20.50
CA ALA A 33 14.29 15.14 -21.44
C ALA A 33 13.51 16.42 -21.77
N ILE A 34 12.89 16.45 -22.94
CA ILE A 34 11.92 17.50 -23.34
C ILE A 34 10.53 16.98 -22.93
N VAL A 35 10.12 17.39 -21.74
CA VAL A 35 8.91 16.84 -21.10
C VAL A 35 7.67 17.63 -21.54
N THR A 36 6.64 16.90 -21.95
CA THR A 36 5.27 17.41 -22.08
C THR A 36 4.39 16.62 -21.11
N VAL A 37 3.58 17.31 -20.35
CA VAL A 37 2.62 16.69 -19.42
C VAL A 37 1.22 16.87 -19.94
N ASN A 38 0.38 15.83 -19.86
CA ASN A 38 -1.05 15.91 -20.15
C ASN A 38 -1.89 15.39 -18.97
N ASP A 39 -2.89 16.18 -18.57
CA ASP A 39 -3.85 15.81 -17.53
C ASP A 39 -5.26 16.27 -17.90
N GLY A 40 -6.27 15.45 -17.54
CA GLY A 40 -7.67 15.73 -17.84
C GLY A 40 -8.29 16.86 -17.01
N LYS A 41 -7.72 17.19 -15.84
CA LYS A 41 -8.23 18.29 -15.01
C LYS A 41 -7.95 19.65 -15.64
N PRO A 42 -8.88 20.63 -15.51
CA PRO A 42 -8.61 22.03 -15.89
C PRO A 42 -7.37 22.59 -15.18
N PHE A 43 -6.66 23.49 -15.85
CA PHE A 43 -5.42 24.09 -15.32
C PHE A 43 -5.62 24.76 -13.97
N GLU A 44 -6.72 25.49 -13.81
CA GLU A 44 -7.07 26.25 -12.59
C GLU A 44 -7.31 25.34 -11.37
N GLU A 45 -7.67 24.09 -11.63
CA GLU A 45 -7.95 23.08 -10.59
C GLU A 45 -6.77 22.11 -10.34
N ASN A 46 -5.64 22.36 -11.01
CA ASN A 46 -4.50 21.45 -11.00
C ASN A 46 -3.21 22.14 -10.51
N PRO A 47 -2.98 22.24 -9.19
CA PRO A 47 -1.78 22.88 -8.63
C PRO A 47 -0.46 22.26 -9.13
N ALA A 48 -0.43 20.94 -9.39
CA ALA A 48 0.75 20.28 -9.92
C ALA A 48 1.07 20.77 -11.34
N ALA A 49 0.04 20.97 -12.19
CA ALA A 49 0.19 21.55 -13.53
C ALA A 49 0.74 22.97 -13.47
N GLN A 50 0.23 23.78 -12.54
CA GLN A 50 0.69 25.16 -12.35
C GLN A 50 2.17 25.19 -11.93
N SER A 51 2.56 24.40 -10.95
CA SER A 51 3.95 24.29 -10.49
C SER A 51 4.90 23.84 -11.59
N LEU A 52 4.54 22.80 -12.35
CA LEU A 52 5.37 22.30 -13.43
C LEU A 52 5.54 23.32 -14.58
N LEU A 53 4.49 24.11 -14.88
CA LEU A 53 4.58 25.19 -15.88
C LEU A 53 5.53 26.30 -15.40
N GLU A 54 5.48 26.67 -14.13
CA GLU A 54 6.43 27.64 -13.52
C GLU A 54 7.89 27.14 -13.59
N GLU A 55 8.09 25.83 -13.50
CA GLU A 55 9.39 25.18 -13.67
C GLU A 55 9.84 25.09 -15.15
N GLY A 56 9.00 25.52 -16.11
CA GLY A 56 9.32 25.53 -17.55
C GLY A 56 8.92 24.26 -18.30
N ILE A 57 8.20 23.33 -17.66
CA ILE A 57 7.71 22.11 -18.30
C ILE A 57 6.43 22.41 -19.07
N LYS A 58 6.32 21.93 -20.32
CA LYS A 58 5.12 22.09 -21.16
C LYS A 58 3.95 21.30 -20.55
N VAL A 59 2.83 21.97 -20.33
CA VAL A 59 1.63 21.38 -19.72
C VAL A 59 0.41 21.54 -20.66
N VAL A 60 -0.35 20.46 -20.85
CA VAL A 60 -1.60 20.41 -21.62
C VAL A 60 -2.68 19.82 -20.72
N THR A 61 -3.67 20.61 -20.33
CA THR A 61 -4.71 20.27 -19.35
C THR A 61 -6.13 20.47 -19.89
N GLY A 62 -7.13 20.00 -19.15
CA GLY A 62 -8.54 20.16 -19.50
C GLY A 62 -9.04 19.17 -20.54
N GLY A 63 -8.30 18.09 -20.80
CA GLY A 63 -8.65 17.04 -21.73
C GLY A 63 -7.44 16.24 -22.23
N HIS A 64 -7.71 15.28 -23.11
CA HIS A 64 -6.70 14.40 -23.68
C HIS A 64 -6.72 14.50 -25.22
N PRO A 65 -6.15 15.58 -25.81
CA PRO A 65 -6.15 15.76 -27.27
C PRO A 65 -5.25 14.71 -27.93
N LEU A 66 -5.84 13.86 -28.75
CA LEU A 66 -5.11 12.78 -29.43
C LEU A 66 -4.04 13.31 -30.39
N GLU A 67 -4.25 14.55 -30.93
CA GLU A 67 -3.32 15.27 -31.81
C GLU A 67 -1.97 15.54 -31.13
N LEU A 68 -1.93 15.55 -29.79
CA LEU A 68 -0.68 15.68 -29.03
C LEU A 68 0.32 14.58 -29.40
N LEU A 69 -0.18 13.39 -29.69
CA LEU A 69 0.65 12.25 -30.13
C LEU A 69 1.08 12.34 -31.60
N ASP A 70 0.74 13.40 -32.34
CA ASP A 70 1.31 13.63 -33.67
C ASP A 70 2.74 14.23 -33.55
N GLU A 71 3.11 14.71 -32.37
CA GLU A 71 4.53 14.90 -32.02
C GLU A 71 5.23 13.54 -31.86
N GLU A 72 6.53 13.49 -32.25
CA GLU A 72 7.35 12.29 -32.12
C GLU A 72 7.87 12.13 -30.69
N PHE A 73 7.10 11.45 -29.82
CA PHE A 73 7.54 11.07 -28.49
C PHE A 73 8.36 9.78 -28.53
N ALA A 74 9.49 9.77 -27.82
CA ALA A 74 10.30 8.58 -27.64
C ALA A 74 9.75 7.64 -26.55
N LEU A 75 8.91 8.17 -25.66
CA LEU A 75 8.39 7.46 -24.49
C LEU A 75 7.11 8.14 -23.98
N MET A 76 6.18 7.34 -23.47
CA MET A 76 5.10 7.80 -22.60
C MET A 76 5.28 7.23 -21.20
N VAL A 77 5.19 8.09 -20.18
CA VAL A 77 5.09 7.64 -18.77
C VAL A 77 3.66 7.92 -18.31
N LYS A 78 2.91 6.86 -18.01
CA LYS A 78 1.52 6.97 -17.58
C LYS A 78 1.36 6.90 -16.07
N ASN A 79 0.37 7.62 -15.53
CA ASN A 79 -0.09 7.38 -14.17
C ASN A 79 -0.67 5.95 -14.08
N PRO A 80 -0.31 5.14 -13.07
CA PRO A 80 -0.75 3.75 -12.96
C PRO A 80 -2.27 3.55 -13.03
N GLY A 81 -3.05 4.49 -12.46
CA GLY A 81 -4.52 4.42 -12.45
C GLY A 81 -5.20 4.63 -13.80
N ILE A 82 -4.49 5.12 -14.82
CA ILE A 82 -5.07 5.29 -16.18
C ILE A 82 -5.04 3.92 -16.87
N PRO A 83 -6.18 3.38 -17.30
CA PRO A 83 -6.25 2.06 -17.94
C PRO A 83 -5.61 2.05 -19.33
N TYR A 84 -5.12 0.89 -19.76
CA TYR A 84 -4.55 0.71 -21.09
C TYR A 84 -5.56 0.89 -22.23
N SER A 85 -6.86 0.80 -21.95
CA SER A 85 -7.96 1.15 -22.86
C SER A 85 -8.17 2.66 -23.02
N ASN A 86 -7.36 3.51 -22.38
CA ASN A 86 -7.41 4.94 -22.59
C ASN A 86 -6.96 5.27 -24.04
N PRO A 87 -7.71 6.05 -24.82
CA PRO A 87 -7.40 6.35 -26.22
C PRO A 87 -5.99 6.94 -26.45
N MET A 88 -5.46 7.72 -25.50
CA MET A 88 -4.08 8.22 -25.59
C MET A 88 -3.06 7.08 -25.54
N ILE A 89 -3.27 6.10 -24.67
CA ILE A 89 -2.37 4.96 -24.51
C ILE A 89 -2.49 4.04 -25.73
N GLU A 90 -3.71 3.74 -26.18
CA GLU A 90 -3.93 2.94 -27.39
C GLU A 90 -3.25 3.54 -28.63
N LYS A 91 -3.41 4.87 -28.84
CA LYS A 91 -2.74 5.58 -29.95
C LYS A 91 -1.22 5.57 -29.80
N ALA A 92 -0.68 5.73 -28.58
CA ALA A 92 0.76 5.66 -28.33
C ALA A 92 1.33 4.28 -28.68
N LEU A 93 0.67 3.21 -28.20
CA LEU A 93 1.07 1.83 -28.52
C LEU A 93 0.98 1.50 -30.01
N ALA A 94 -0.10 1.97 -30.69
CA ALA A 94 -0.26 1.81 -32.13
C ALA A 94 0.84 2.52 -32.94
N LYS A 95 1.43 3.59 -32.40
CA LYS A 95 2.59 4.29 -32.97
C LYS A 95 3.94 3.66 -32.56
N GLY A 96 3.96 2.60 -31.76
CA GLY A 96 5.17 1.98 -31.26
C GLY A 96 5.88 2.79 -30.17
N ILE A 97 5.20 3.75 -29.53
CA ILE A 97 5.74 4.52 -28.40
C ILE A 97 5.68 3.64 -27.15
N PRO A 98 6.81 3.33 -26.48
CA PRO A 98 6.82 2.59 -25.22
C PRO A 98 5.99 3.32 -24.17
N VAL A 99 5.23 2.55 -23.37
CA VAL A 99 4.42 3.09 -22.28
C VAL A 99 4.92 2.50 -20.95
N LEU A 100 5.49 3.34 -20.11
CA LEU A 100 6.06 2.96 -18.83
C LEU A 100 5.27 3.55 -17.65
N THR A 101 5.58 3.06 -16.46
CA THR A 101 5.18 3.68 -15.20
C THR A 101 6.40 4.25 -14.47
N GLU A 102 6.18 5.12 -13.53
CA GLU A 102 7.20 5.83 -12.76
C GLU A 102 8.18 4.89 -12.04
N VAL A 103 7.73 3.68 -11.69
CA VAL A 103 8.54 2.63 -11.05
C VAL A 103 9.74 2.21 -11.91
N GLU A 104 9.57 2.14 -13.23
CA GLU A 104 10.66 1.85 -14.15
C GLU A 104 11.74 2.93 -14.09
N LEU A 105 11.33 4.21 -14.05
CA LEU A 105 12.29 5.32 -13.91
C LEU A 105 13.06 5.23 -12.58
N ALA A 106 12.37 4.87 -11.50
CA ALA A 106 13.01 4.68 -10.19
C ALA A 106 14.10 3.61 -10.25
N TYR A 107 13.82 2.47 -10.88
CA TYR A 107 14.80 1.40 -11.07
C TYR A 107 16.02 1.87 -11.87
N LEU A 108 15.79 2.54 -12.98
CA LEU A 108 16.87 2.98 -13.88
C LEU A 108 17.87 3.91 -13.20
N ILE A 109 17.41 4.76 -12.28
CA ILE A 109 18.27 5.75 -11.60
C ILE A 109 18.78 5.29 -10.22
N SER A 110 18.22 4.22 -9.65
CA SER A 110 18.57 3.78 -8.29
C SER A 110 20.00 3.26 -8.20
N GLU A 111 20.78 3.76 -7.23
CA GLU A 111 22.02 3.15 -6.79
C GLU A 111 21.79 2.08 -5.70
N ALA A 112 20.67 2.20 -4.98
CA ALA A 112 20.30 1.28 -3.92
C ALA A 112 19.73 -0.02 -4.50
N PRO A 113 20.03 -1.17 -3.87
CA PRO A 113 19.34 -2.42 -4.15
C PRO A 113 17.83 -2.30 -3.87
N ILE A 114 17.03 -3.07 -4.60
CA ILE A 114 15.57 -3.01 -4.52
C ILE A 114 15.02 -4.31 -3.96
N VAL A 115 14.16 -4.18 -2.95
CA VAL A 115 13.23 -5.22 -2.51
C VAL A 115 11.84 -4.81 -2.98
N GLY A 116 11.28 -5.53 -3.94
CA GLY A 116 9.96 -5.25 -4.51
C GLY A 116 8.88 -6.13 -3.88
N ILE A 117 7.78 -5.55 -3.42
CA ILE A 117 6.69 -6.28 -2.77
C ILE A 117 5.39 -6.06 -3.54
N THR A 118 4.77 -7.14 -4.01
CA THR A 118 3.43 -7.13 -4.59
C THR A 118 2.53 -8.21 -3.99
N GLY A 119 1.30 -8.29 -4.45
CA GLY A 119 0.29 -9.24 -4.01
C GLY A 119 -1.10 -8.62 -3.96
N SER A 120 -2.11 -9.41 -3.66
CA SER A 120 -3.47 -8.89 -3.49
C SER A 120 -3.64 -8.21 -2.14
N ASN A 121 -3.31 -8.89 -1.05
CA ASN A 121 -3.40 -8.41 0.33
C ASN A 121 -2.03 -8.46 1.03
N GLY A 122 -1.87 -7.74 2.15
CA GLY A 122 -0.67 -7.79 2.98
C GLY A 122 0.52 -6.95 2.49
N LYS A 123 0.49 -6.42 1.26
CA LYS A 123 1.60 -5.61 0.69
C LYS A 123 2.12 -4.55 1.64
N THR A 124 1.27 -3.64 2.08
CA THR A 124 1.65 -2.50 2.91
C THR A 124 2.26 -2.95 4.24
N THR A 125 1.65 -3.93 4.90
CA THR A 125 2.15 -4.47 6.17
C THR A 125 3.52 -5.13 5.96
N THR A 126 3.65 -5.99 4.97
CA THR A 126 4.94 -6.66 4.65
C THR A 126 6.01 -5.65 4.27
N THR A 127 5.69 -4.64 3.44
CA THR A 127 6.64 -3.59 3.04
C THR A 127 7.12 -2.79 4.25
N THR A 128 6.19 -2.44 5.17
CA THR A 128 6.54 -1.69 6.38
C THR A 128 7.39 -2.55 7.33
N MET A 129 6.99 -3.79 7.60
CA MET A 129 7.77 -4.72 8.43
C MET A 129 9.20 -4.91 7.89
N ILE A 130 9.35 -5.13 6.57
CA ILE A 130 10.67 -5.26 5.93
C ILE A 130 11.48 -3.98 6.12
N GLY A 131 10.89 -2.81 5.85
CA GLY A 131 11.57 -1.53 6.00
C GLY A 131 12.06 -1.28 7.43
N GLU A 132 11.24 -1.59 8.44
CA GLU A 132 11.61 -1.45 9.85
C GLU A 132 12.72 -2.43 10.25
N VAL A 133 12.63 -3.70 9.85
CA VAL A 133 13.66 -4.71 10.14
C VAL A 133 15.00 -4.34 9.49
N LEU A 134 15.00 -3.93 8.23
CA LEU A 134 16.23 -3.51 7.53
C LEU A 134 16.80 -2.24 8.16
N THR A 135 15.96 -1.30 8.59
CA THR A 135 16.40 -0.07 9.26
C THR A 135 17.01 -0.39 10.63
N ALA A 136 16.39 -1.27 11.42
CA ALA A 136 16.91 -1.74 12.70
C ALA A 136 18.28 -2.46 12.53
N ALA A 137 18.48 -3.15 11.40
CA ALA A 137 19.74 -3.79 11.03
C ALA A 137 20.80 -2.82 10.44
N GLY A 138 20.52 -1.52 10.38
CA GLY A 138 21.44 -0.51 9.82
C GLY A 138 21.52 -0.49 8.30
N GLN A 139 20.56 -1.12 7.60
CA GLN A 139 20.51 -1.16 6.11
C GLN A 139 19.57 -0.09 5.52
N HIS A 140 19.06 0.85 6.32
CA HIS A 140 18.22 1.97 5.92
C HIS A 140 17.12 1.58 4.92
N GLY A 141 16.10 0.84 5.35
CA GLY A 141 14.97 0.42 4.53
C GLY A 141 14.08 1.61 4.15
N LEU A 142 14.24 2.14 2.93
CA LEU A 142 13.51 3.30 2.44
C LEU A 142 12.19 2.87 1.77
N LEU A 143 11.07 3.17 2.40
CA LEU A 143 9.73 2.83 1.90
C LEU A 143 9.36 3.72 0.71
N SER A 144 8.84 3.14 -0.37
CA SER A 144 8.47 3.88 -1.57
C SER A 144 7.44 3.14 -2.43
N GLY A 145 7.00 3.77 -3.52
CA GLY A 145 6.10 3.19 -4.50
C GLY A 145 4.63 3.49 -4.22
N ASN A 146 3.82 2.47 -4.00
CA ASN A 146 2.38 2.62 -3.72
C ASN A 146 2.08 3.07 -2.28
N ILE A 147 3.12 3.18 -1.45
CA ILE A 147 3.08 3.75 -0.08
C ILE A 147 4.20 4.79 0.08
N GLY A 148 4.02 5.69 1.01
CA GLY A 148 4.99 6.76 1.27
C GLY A 148 5.12 7.74 0.10
N TYR A 149 6.33 7.86 -0.39
CA TYR A 149 6.67 8.74 -1.50
C TYR A 149 6.78 7.96 -2.83
N PRO A 150 6.58 8.63 -3.99
CA PRO A 150 6.86 8.02 -5.29
C PRO A 150 8.27 7.41 -5.34
N ALA A 151 8.36 6.23 -5.97
CA ALA A 151 9.64 5.50 -6.02
C ALA A 151 10.76 6.30 -6.67
N SER A 152 10.45 7.03 -7.74
CA SER A 152 11.42 7.89 -8.45
C SER A 152 11.90 9.06 -7.59
N GLN A 153 11.08 9.57 -6.66
CA GLN A 153 11.51 10.61 -5.73
C GLN A 153 12.51 10.06 -4.72
N VAL A 154 12.23 8.90 -4.12
CA VAL A 154 13.12 8.27 -3.14
C VAL A 154 14.42 7.80 -3.79
N ALA A 155 14.35 7.22 -4.98
CA ALA A 155 15.51 6.72 -5.71
C ALA A 155 16.54 7.82 -6.07
N GLN A 156 16.13 9.10 -6.17
CA GLN A 156 17.06 10.21 -6.44
C GLN A 156 18.04 10.47 -5.30
N THR A 157 17.68 10.15 -4.07
CA THR A 157 18.52 10.41 -2.88
C THR A 157 19.10 9.13 -2.28
N ALA A 158 18.54 7.98 -2.62
CA ALA A 158 19.02 6.70 -2.15
C ALA A 158 20.44 6.38 -2.67
N THR A 159 21.26 5.78 -1.82
CA THR A 159 22.64 5.39 -2.09
C THR A 159 22.80 3.88 -2.05
N ALA A 160 23.96 3.36 -2.45
CA ALA A 160 24.25 1.92 -2.36
C ALA A 160 24.24 1.34 -0.92
N LYS A 161 24.19 2.19 0.11
CA LYS A 161 24.09 1.78 1.52
C LYS A 161 22.65 1.61 1.99
N ASP A 162 21.71 2.14 1.22
CA ASP A 162 20.29 2.09 1.51
C ASP A 162 19.67 0.88 0.80
N THR A 163 18.44 0.52 1.16
CA THR A 163 17.63 -0.47 0.44
C THR A 163 16.28 0.15 0.11
N LEU A 164 15.93 0.23 -1.18
CA LEU A 164 14.60 0.64 -1.60
C LEU A 164 13.62 -0.50 -1.35
N VAL A 165 12.69 -0.31 -0.42
CA VAL A 165 11.61 -1.26 -0.12
C VAL A 165 10.35 -0.74 -0.80
N MET A 166 10.02 -1.33 -1.95
CA MET A 166 9.02 -0.79 -2.87
C MET A 166 7.72 -1.59 -2.82
N GLU A 167 6.63 -0.98 -2.35
CA GLU A 167 5.29 -1.54 -2.56
C GLU A 167 4.85 -1.32 -4.00
N LEU A 168 4.47 -2.40 -4.70
CA LEU A 168 4.13 -2.38 -6.12
C LEU A 168 2.72 -2.91 -6.37
N SER A 169 1.87 -2.08 -6.97
CA SER A 169 0.55 -2.49 -7.45
C SER A 169 0.65 -3.21 -8.81
N SER A 170 -0.38 -3.98 -9.17
CA SER A 170 -0.48 -4.57 -10.50
C SER A 170 -0.47 -3.51 -11.61
N PHE A 171 -1.09 -2.36 -11.35
CA PHE A 171 -1.15 -1.24 -12.31
C PHE A 171 0.23 -0.65 -12.61
N GLN A 172 1.11 -0.57 -11.60
CA GLN A 172 2.49 -0.13 -11.78
C GLN A 172 3.32 -1.16 -12.54
N LEU A 173 3.16 -2.44 -12.21
CA LEU A 173 3.92 -3.54 -12.81
C LEU A 173 3.55 -3.83 -14.26
N MET A 174 2.40 -3.35 -14.77
CA MET A 174 2.08 -3.41 -16.21
C MET A 174 2.99 -2.52 -17.07
N GLY A 175 3.58 -1.48 -16.50
CA GLY A 175 4.42 -0.52 -17.22
C GLY A 175 5.90 -0.62 -16.87
N VAL A 176 6.42 -1.81 -16.52
CA VAL A 176 7.84 -2.06 -16.30
C VAL A 176 8.44 -2.85 -17.47
N GLN A 177 9.69 -2.58 -17.81
CA GLN A 177 10.42 -3.23 -18.91
C GLN A 177 11.75 -3.82 -18.44
N GLU A 178 12.61 -3.02 -17.80
CA GLU A 178 13.92 -3.42 -17.29
C GLU A 178 13.94 -3.59 -15.77
N PHE A 179 12.82 -3.36 -15.09
CA PHE A 179 12.70 -3.44 -13.64
C PHE A 179 13.23 -4.79 -13.12
N HIS A 180 14.25 -4.72 -12.26
CA HIS A 180 14.98 -5.88 -11.77
C HIS A 180 15.30 -5.71 -10.27
N PRO A 181 14.44 -6.20 -9.38
CA PRO A 181 14.72 -6.21 -7.94
C PRO A 181 15.67 -7.36 -7.59
N GLU A 182 16.54 -7.17 -6.59
CA GLU A 182 17.36 -8.26 -6.03
C GLU A 182 16.51 -9.29 -5.27
N ILE A 183 15.45 -8.80 -4.61
CA ILE A 183 14.48 -9.63 -3.91
C ILE A 183 13.07 -9.16 -4.32
N ALA A 184 12.25 -10.09 -4.78
CA ALA A 184 10.83 -9.85 -4.99
C ALA A 184 9.98 -10.69 -4.04
N VAL A 185 8.87 -10.11 -3.56
CA VAL A 185 7.89 -10.79 -2.69
C VAL A 185 6.52 -10.74 -3.36
N ILE A 186 5.87 -11.88 -3.48
CA ILE A 186 4.45 -11.98 -3.83
C ILE A 186 3.72 -12.54 -2.61
N THR A 187 3.00 -11.67 -1.89
CA THR A 187 2.36 -12.04 -0.62
C THR A 187 1.24 -13.05 -0.80
N ASN A 188 0.37 -12.82 -1.77
CA ASN A 188 -0.70 -13.73 -2.20
C ASN A 188 -1.33 -13.23 -3.51
N LEU A 189 -2.05 -14.14 -4.20
CA LEU A 189 -2.76 -13.86 -5.44
C LEU A 189 -4.22 -14.28 -5.27
N MET A 190 -5.13 -13.31 -5.23
CA MET A 190 -6.56 -13.49 -5.08
C MET A 190 -7.31 -12.58 -6.06
N PRO A 191 -8.46 -12.99 -6.61
CA PRO A 191 -9.24 -12.18 -7.54
C PRO A 191 -9.58 -10.81 -6.94
N THR A 192 -9.10 -9.75 -7.61
CA THR A 192 -9.41 -8.35 -7.31
C THR A 192 -9.08 -7.50 -8.54
N HIS A 193 -9.69 -6.32 -8.66
CA HIS A 193 -9.49 -5.39 -9.79
C HIS A 193 -9.77 -6.02 -11.18
N ILE A 194 -10.72 -6.95 -11.25
CA ILE A 194 -11.08 -7.63 -12.51
C ILE A 194 -11.69 -6.65 -13.50
N ASP A 195 -12.38 -5.63 -13.02
CA ASP A 195 -12.91 -4.50 -13.79
C ASP A 195 -11.82 -3.76 -14.60
N TYR A 196 -10.61 -3.69 -14.06
CA TYR A 196 -9.47 -3.07 -14.73
C TYR A 196 -8.67 -4.06 -15.60
N HIS A 197 -8.40 -5.26 -15.09
CA HIS A 197 -7.52 -6.23 -15.76
C HIS A 197 -8.27 -7.14 -16.76
N GLY A 198 -9.61 -7.19 -16.70
CA GLY A 198 -10.44 -8.05 -17.54
C GLY A 198 -10.59 -9.47 -17.02
N SER A 199 -9.55 -10.08 -16.45
CA SER A 199 -9.60 -11.42 -15.86
C SER A 199 -8.64 -11.56 -14.68
N PHE A 200 -8.78 -12.66 -13.92
CA PHE A 200 -7.84 -12.98 -12.84
C PHE A 200 -6.47 -13.36 -13.40
N GLU A 201 -6.43 -14.05 -14.52
CA GLU A 201 -5.22 -14.44 -15.22
C GLU A 201 -4.38 -13.22 -15.62
N GLU A 202 -5.01 -12.22 -16.23
CA GLU A 202 -4.35 -10.94 -16.60
C GLU A 202 -3.85 -10.18 -15.37
N TYR A 203 -4.61 -10.22 -14.27
CA TYR A 203 -4.16 -9.65 -13.01
C TYR A 203 -2.93 -10.37 -12.44
N VAL A 204 -2.88 -11.71 -12.53
CA VAL A 204 -1.71 -12.51 -12.13
C VAL A 204 -0.52 -12.19 -13.01
N VAL A 205 -0.71 -12.13 -14.34
CA VAL A 205 0.35 -11.75 -15.30
C VAL A 205 0.92 -10.36 -14.95
N ALA A 206 0.06 -9.38 -14.68
CA ALA A 206 0.50 -8.05 -14.30
C ALA A 206 1.41 -8.04 -13.06
N LYS A 207 1.06 -8.82 -12.02
CA LYS A 207 1.90 -8.93 -10.81
C LYS A 207 3.17 -9.75 -11.05
N TRP A 208 3.09 -10.76 -11.91
CA TRP A 208 4.21 -11.61 -12.25
C TRP A 208 5.33 -10.86 -12.97
N ASN A 209 5.03 -9.71 -13.59
CA ASN A 209 6.04 -8.85 -14.21
C ASN A 209 7.15 -8.41 -13.24
N ILE A 210 6.91 -8.45 -11.93
CA ILE A 210 7.93 -8.09 -10.91
C ILE A 210 9.22 -8.90 -11.06
N GLN A 211 9.14 -10.13 -11.56
CA GLN A 211 10.27 -11.07 -11.66
C GLN A 211 10.85 -11.23 -13.09
N ASN A 212 10.26 -10.57 -14.10
CA ASN A 212 10.60 -10.84 -15.51
C ASN A 212 12.08 -10.64 -15.87
N LYS A 213 12.81 -9.81 -15.15
CA LYS A 213 14.25 -9.57 -15.36
C LYS A 213 15.13 -10.21 -14.30
N MET A 214 14.55 -10.91 -13.33
CA MET A 214 15.30 -11.59 -12.28
C MET A 214 16.06 -12.80 -12.86
N THR A 215 17.20 -13.10 -12.25
CA THR A 215 18.12 -14.17 -12.63
C THR A 215 18.31 -15.16 -11.48
N ALA A 216 19.09 -16.20 -11.67
CA ALA A 216 19.37 -17.20 -10.63
C ALA A 216 20.10 -16.63 -9.38
N THR A 217 20.66 -15.41 -9.46
CA THR A 217 21.28 -14.72 -8.33
C THR A 217 20.31 -13.91 -7.49
N ASP A 218 19.09 -13.73 -7.98
CA ASP A 218 18.03 -12.98 -7.32
C ASP A 218 17.05 -13.91 -6.60
N PHE A 219 16.31 -13.40 -5.63
CA PHE A 219 15.42 -14.22 -4.80
C PHE A 219 13.96 -13.82 -4.99
N LEU A 220 13.11 -14.82 -5.29
CA LEU A 220 11.67 -14.65 -5.38
C LEU A 220 10.98 -15.33 -4.19
N VAL A 221 10.46 -14.52 -3.27
CA VAL A 221 9.76 -14.97 -2.06
C VAL A 221 8.28 -15.19 -2.37
N LEU A 222 7.79 -16.43 -2.22
CA LEU A 222 6.45 -16.86 -2.65
C LEU A 222 5.68 -17.55 -1.52
N ASN A 223 4.38 -17.28 -1.46
CA ASN A 223 3.44 -17.88 -0.50
C ASN A 223 3.00 -19.29 -0.95
N PHE A 224 3.60 -20.32 -0.40
CA PHE A 224 3.28 -21.73 -0.70
C PHE A 224 2.01 -22.24 0.03
N ASN A 225 1.28 -21.41 0.74
CA ASN A 225 -0.11 -21.71 1.11
C ASN A 225 -1.04 -21.76 -0.13
N GLN A 226 -0.57 -21.24 -1.28
CA GLN A 226 -1.35 -21.18 -2.52
C GLN A 226 -0.75 -22.10 -3.61
N ASP A 227 -1.55 -22.99 -4.15
CA ASP A 227 -1.11 -23.89 -5.24
C ASP A 227 -0.69 -23.11 -6.49
N LEU A 228 -1.35 -21.99 -6.78
CA LEU A 228 -0.96 -21.09 -7.87
C LEU A 228 0.49 -20.58 -7.69
N ALA A 229 0.89 -20.24 -6.47
CA ALA A 229 2.27 -19.79 -6.23
C ALA A 229 3.28 -20.92 -6.41
N LYS A 230 2.93 -22.16 -6.05
CA LYS A 230 3.76 -23.36 -6.32
C LYS A 230 3.90 -23.61 -7.81
N GLU A 231 2.82 -23.47 -8.58
CA GLU A 231 2.86 -23.58 -10.05
C GLU A 231 3.77 -22.50 -10.66
N LEU A 232 3.58 -21.24 -10.26
CA LEU A 232 4.36 -20.11 -10.75
C LEU A 232 5.85 -20.22 -10.41
N ALA A 233 6.20 -20.83 -9.27
CA ALA A 233 7.58 -21.10 -8.87
C ALA A 233 8.38 -21.89 -9.90
N THR A 234 7.70 -22.70 -10.72
CA THR A 234 8.36 -23.49 -11.80
C THR A 234 8.64 -22.67 -13.07
N LYS A 235 8.14 -21.43 -13.14
CA LYS A 235 8.17 -20.59 -14.36
C LYS A 235 9.16 -19.42 -14.25
N THR A 236 9.92 -19.30 -13.14
CA THR A 236 10.90 -18.24 -12.92
C THR A 236 12.33 -18.73 -13.10
N GLN A 237 13.24 -17.80 -13.39
CA GLN A 237 14.69 -18.04 -13.35
C GLN A 237 15.30 -17.65 -11.99
N ALA A 238 14.57 -16.90 -11.18
CA ALA A 238 15.04 -16.50 -9.85
C ALA A 238 15.09 -17.70 -8.88
N THR A 239 15.95 -17.61 -7.88
CA THR A 239 15.98 -18.57 -6.78
C THR A 239 14.72 -18.40 -5.92
N VAL A 240 13.84 -19.39 -5.92
CA VAL A 240 12.61 -19.36 -5.14
C VAL A 240 12.89 -19.61 -3.67
N VAL A 241 12.38 -18.73 -2.81
CA VAL A 241 12.39 -18.85 -1.35
C VAL A 241 10.93 -18.90 -0.87
N PRO A 242 10.37 -20.08 -0.61
CA PRO A 242 8.99 -20.19 -0.20
C PRO A 242 8.76 -19.75 1.24
N PHE A 243 7.54 -19.28 1.54
CA PHE A 243 7.06 -19.20 2.91
C PHE A 243 5.69 -19.90 3.04
N SER A 244 5.43 -20.48 4.21
CA SER A 244 4.19 -21.20 4.47
C SER A 244 3.82 -21.24 5.95
N THR A 245 2.52 -21.14 6.24
CA THR A 245 1.93 -21.43 7.55
C THR A 245 1.36 -22.85 7.64
N LEU A 246 1.34 -23.60 6.53
CA LEU A 246 0.67 -24.90 6.42
C LEU A 246 1.66 -26.07 6.38
N GLU A 247 2.87 -25.84 5.91
CA GLU A 247 3.86 -26.89 5.70
C GLU A 247 5.30 -26.36 5.91
N LYS A 248 6.19 -27.27 6.24
CA LYS A 248 7.64 -27.01 6.30
C LYS A 248 8.20 -26.86 4.89
N VAL A 249 8.89 -25.75 4.64
CA VAL A 249 9.49 -25.42 3.33
C VAL A 249 10.97 -25.05 3.47
N ASP A 250 11.72 -25.07 2.36
CA ASP A 250 13.11 -24.56 2.31
C ASP A 250 13.12 -23.01 2.22
N GLY A 251 12.56 -22.40 3.25
CA GLY A 251 12.39 -20.96 3.37
C GLY A 251 11.87 -20.61 4.76
N ALA A 252 10.88 -19.71 4.84
CA ALA A 252 10.27 -19.34 6.11
C ALA A 252 8.98 -20.15 6.36
N TYR A 253 8.80 -20.70 7.57
CA TYR A 253 7.61 -21.51 7.86
C TYR A 253 7.19 -21.44 9.32
N LEU A 254 5.90 -21.73 9.54
CA LEU A 254 5.31 -21.91 10.87
C LEU A 254 5.28 -23.41 11.22
N GLU A 255 5.80 -23.78 12.40
CA GLU A 255 5.70 -25.13 12.95
C GLU A 255 5.52 -25.05 14.47
N ASN A 256 4.48 -25.68 15.01
CA ASN A 256 4.18 -25.72 16.46
C ASN A 256 4.17 -24.32 17.14
N GLY A 257 3.60 -23.31 16.45
CA GLY A 257 3.54 -21.94 16.98
C GLY A 257 4.84 -21.15 16.90
N GLN A 258 5.88 -21.72 16.27
CA GLN A 258 7.19 -21.11 16.11
C GLN A 258 7.47 -20.78 14.64
N LEU A 259 8.15 -19.67 14.38
CA LEU A 259 8.55 -19.21 13.05
C LEU A 259 10.02 -19.60 12.82
N TYR A 260 10.26 -20.28 11.72
CA TYR A 260 11.57 -20.76 11.30
C TYR A 260 11.99 -20.19 9.97
N PHE A 261 13.30 -20.12 9.73
CA PHE A 261 13.88 -19.95 8.41
C PHE A 261 14.91 -21.05 8.15
N ARG A 262 14.66 -21.91 7.15
CA ARG A 262 15.54 -23.04 6.79
C ARG A 262 15.98 -23.90 7.98
N GLY A 263 15.05 -24.17 8.90
CA GLY A 263 15.29 -24.98 10.09
C GLY A 263 15.84 -24.21 11.29
N GLU A 264 16.21 -22.96 11.15
CA GLU A 264 16.64 -22.08 12.25
C GLU A 264 15.43 -21.39 12.88
N LEU A 265 15.26 -21.51 14.19
CA LEU A 265 14.21 -20.84 14.96
C LEU A 265 14.48 -19.32 14.99
N VAL A 266 13.47 -18.53 14.63
CA VAL A 266 13.56 -17.06 14.63
C VAL A 266 12.81 -16.46 15.83
N MET A 267 11.51 -16.77 15.98
CA MET A 267 10.68 -16.27 17.09
C MET A 267 9.39 -17.09 17.23
N ALA A 268 8.64 -16.87 18.31
CA ALA A 268 7.30 -17.43 18.44
C ALA A 268 6.27 -16.57 17.66
N ALA A 269 5.24 -17.19 17.10
CA ALA A 269 4.24 -16.50 16.31
C ALA A 269 3.34 -15.56 17.14
N ASP A 270 3.13 -15.86 18.41
CA ASP A 270 2.37 -15.05 19.37
C ASP A 270 3.16 -13.84 19.90
N GLU A 271 4.47 -13.78 19.63
CA GLU A 271 5.30 -12.61 19.92
C GLU A 271 5.22 -11.52 18.86
N ILE A 272 4.55 -11.74 17.72
CA ILE A 272 4.33 -10.70 16.70
C ILE A 272 3.44 -9.59 17.29
N GLY A 273 3.89 -8.33 17.23
CA GLY A 273 3.21 -7.19 17.85
C GLY A 273 1.82 -6.86 17.30
N VAL A 274 1.44 -7.46 16.17
CA VAL A 274 0.10 -7.32 15.56
C VAL A 274 -0.60 -8.66 15.46
N PRO A 275 -1.89 -8.75 15.87
CA PRO A 275 -2.62 -10.02 15.87
C PRO A 275 -3.08 -10.43 14.46
N GLY A 276 -3.48 -11.69 14.33
CA GLY A 276 -4.14 -12.25 13.15
C GLY A 276 -3.25 -13.17 12.30
N SER A 277 -3.84 -14.27 11.82
CA SER A 277 -3.13 -15.28 11.02
C SER A 277 -2.49 -14.73 9.75
N HIS A 278 -3.12 -13.73 9.11
CA HIS A 278 -2.57 -13.04 7.95
C HIS A 278 -1.29 -12.26 8.28
N ASN A 279 -1.11 -11.80 9.53
CA ASN A 279 0.12 -11.15 9.96
C ASN A 279 1.24 -12.14 10.22
N VAL A 280 0.93 -13.41 10.53
CA VAL A 280 1.92 -14.48 10.56
C VAL A 280 2.49 -14.72 9.15
N GLU A 281 1.65 -14.72 8.10
CA GLU A 281 2.13 -14.81 6.71
C GLU A 281 2.99 -13.60 6.33
N ASN A 282 2.58 -12.38 6.69
CA ASN A 282 3.35 -11.16 6.46
C ASN A 282 4.71 -11.20 7.18
N ALA A 283 4.74 -11.70 8.43
CA ALA A 283 5.97 -11.87 9.21
C ALA A 283 6.89 -12.93 8.59
N LEU A 284 6.36 -14.06 8.11
CA LEU A 284 7.17 -15.09 7.41
C LEU A 284 7.80 -14.54 6.14
N ALA A 285 7.06 -13.80 5.32
CA ALA A 285 7.61 -13.11 4.15
C ALA A 285 8.71 -12.12 4.54
N THR A 286 8.51 -11.37 5.62
CA THR A 286 9.50 -10.43 6.18
C THR A 286 10.75 -11.15 6.68
N ILE A 287 10.59 -12.25 7.44
CA ILE A 287 11.70 -13.09 7.92
C ILE A 287 12.51 -13.61 6.72
N ALA A 288 11.86 -14.09 5.66
CA ALA A 288 12.56 -14.56 4.47
C ALA A 288 13.46 -13.46 3.88
N VAL A 289 12.91 -12.26 3.67
CA VAL A 289 13.68 -11.11 3.15
C VAL A 289 14.81 -10.71 4.10
N ALA A 290 14.53 -10.60 5.39
CA ALA A 290 15.52 -10.20 6.39
C ALA A 290 16.70 -11.21 6.46
N LYS A 291 16.41 -12.50 6.44
CA LYS A 291 17.45 -13.55 6.43
C LYS A 291 18.27 -13.55 5.14
N LEU A 292 17.65 -13.31 3.99
CA LEU A 292 18.34 -13.13 2.71
C LEU A 292 19.26 -11.90 2.70
N ARG A 293 18.89 -10.85 3.46
CA ARG A 293 19.70 -9.64 3.66
C ARG A 293 20.71 -9.77 4.82
N GLY A 294 20.84 -10.95 5.42
CA GLY A 294 21.82 -11.23 6.47
C GLY A 294 21.48 -10.66 7.85
N VAL A 295 20.20 -10.33 8.10
CA VAL A 295 19.77 -9.82 9.42
C VAL A 295 19.73 -10.97 10.42
N ASP A 296 20.23 -10.73 11.64
CA ASP A 296 20.21 -11.70 12.71
C ASP A 296 18.82 -11.87 13.34
N ASN A 297 18.59 -13.02 13.98
CA ASN A 297 17.29 -13.37 14.53
C ASN A 297 16.85 -12.44 15.67
N GLN A 298 17.79 -11.91 16.46
CA GLN A 298 17.46 -11.02 17.57
C GLN A 298 16.87 -9.70 17.05
N THR A 299 17.51 -9.09 16.06
CA THR A 299 17.01 -7.87 15.39
C THR A 299 15.64 -8.11 14.78
N ILE A 300 15.45 -9.25 14.07
CA ILE A 300 14.15 -9.61 13.47
C ILE A 300 13.08 -9.73 14.58
N LYS A 301 13.35 -10.51 15.62
CA LYS A 301 12.43 -10.75 16.72
C LYS A 301 12.03 -9.44 17.42
N GLU A 302 13.01 -8.63 17.83
CA GLU A 302 12.76 -7.37 18.53
C GLU A 302 11.90 -6.43 17.70
N THR A 303 12.20 -6.29 16.40
CA THR A 303 11.46 -5.40 15.50
C THR A 303 10.03 -5.90 15.27
N LEU A 304 9.85 -7.20 14.96
CA LEU A 304 8.51 -7.74 14.70
C LEU A 304 7.64 -7.79 15.96
N SER A 305 8.24 -7.97 17.14
CA SER A 305 7.52 -7.91 18.42
C SER A 305 7.09 -6.48 18.78
N ALA A 306 7.91 -5.49 18.44
CA ALA A 306 7.59 -4.08 18.65
C ALA A 306 6.66 -3.49 17.55
N PHE A 307 6.43 -4.21 16.46
CA PHE A 307 5.66 -3.72 15.32
C PHE A 307 4.20 -3.45 15.72
N GLY A 308 3.81 -2.19 15.81
CA GLY A 308 2.46 -1.74 16.21
C GLY A 308 1.44 -1.67 15.07
N GLY A 309 1.76 -2.18 13.88
CA GLY A 309 0.92 -2.06 12.68
C GLY A 309 1.31 -0.89 11.77
N VAL A 310 0.66 -0.83 10.63
CA VAL A 310 0.87 0.27 9.67
C VAL A 310 0.08 1.48 10.13
N LYS A 311 0.68 2.67 10.12
CA LYS A 311 0.00 3.91 10.45
C LYS A 311 -1.34 4.01 9.72
N HIS A 312 -2.41 4.25 10.47
CA HIS A 312 -3.80 4.30 10.01
C HIS A 312 -4.40 2.99 9.45
N ARG A 313 -3.74 1.83 9.66
CA ARG A 313 -4.27 0.51 9.26
C ARG A 313 -4.17 -0.46 10.43
N LEU A 314 -5.26 -0.63 11.17
CA LEU A 314 -5.33 -1.39 12.42
C LEU A 314 -4.14 -1.10 13.37
N GLN A 315 -3.63 0.13 13.30
CA GLN A 315 -2.51 0.59 14.10
C GLN A 315 -2.91 0.60 15.57
N PHE A 316 -2.20 -0.16 16.39
CA PHE A 316 -2.30 0.03 17.84
C PHE A 316 -1.73 1.40 18.19
N VAL A 317 -2.53 2.23 18.85
CA VAL A 317 -2.13 3.59 19.24
C VAL A 317 -1.66 3.62 20.67
N ASP A 318 -2.51 3.12 21.59
CA ASP A 318 -2.20 3.14 23.01
C ASP A 318 -3.18 2.26 23.82
N GLU A 319 -2.83 2.10 25.12
CA GLU A 319 -3.71 1.50 26.13
C GLU A 319 -3.84 2.46 27.33
N ILE A 320 -5.04 2.99 27.57
CA ILE A 320 -5.31 3.94 28.65
C ILE A 320 -6.29 3.29 29.63
N LYS A 321 -5.87 3.12 30.88
CA LYS A 321 -6.66 2.48 31.93
C LYS A 321 -7.29 1.14 31.50
N GLY A 322 -6.54 0.36 30.70
CA GLY A 322 -6.97 -0.94 30.20
C GLY A 322 -7.94 -0.88 29.01
N VAL A 323 -8.14 0.27 28.40
CA VAL A 323 -8.84 0.46 27.12
C VAL A 323 -7.83 0.59 25.99
N LYS A 324 -7.92 -0.27 24.99
CA LYS A 324 -7.00 -0.26 23.83
C LYS A 324 -7.56 0.58 22.69
N PHE A 325 -6.72 1.39 22.07
CA PHE A 325 -7.08 2.25 20.94
C PHE A 325 -6.43 1.76 19.66
N TYR A 326 -7.23 1.57 18.62
CA TYR A 326 -6.76 1.18 17.28
C TYR A 326 -7.20 2.18 16.23
N ASN A 327 -6.25 2.61 15.41
CA ASN A 327 -6.47 3.53 14.30
C ASN A 327 -6.48 2.75 12.97
N ASP A 328 -7.64 2.68 12.36
CA ASP A 328 -7.87 2.09 11.04
C ASP A 328 -8.53 3.11 10.09
N SER A 329 -8.10 4.37 10.18
CA SER A 329 -8.65 5.48 9.38
C SER A 329 -8.57 5.22 7.87
N LYS A 330 -7.67 4.34 7.41
CA LYS A 330 -7.54 3.91 6.01
C LYS A 330 -8.69 3.02 5.53
N SER A 331 -9.51 2.48 6.41
CA SER A 331 -10.71 1.72 6.05
C SER A 331 -11.83 2.65 5.57
N THR A 332 -11.73 3.04 4.29
CA THR A 332 -12.60 4.01 3.62
C THR A 332 -13.77 3.38 2.88
N ASN A 333 -14.04 2.10 3.12
CA ASN A 333 -15.17 1.33 2.57
C ASN A 333 -15.61 0.22 3.52
N ILE A 334 -16.80 -0.34 3.27
CA ILE A 334 -17.43 -1.36 4.09
C ILE A 334 -16.53 -2.59 4.24
N LEU A 335 -16.04 -3.16 3.14
CA LEU A 335 -15.21 -4.38 3.14
C LEU A 335 -13.95 -4.24 4.01
N ALA A 336 -13.34 -3.07 4.02
CA ALA A 336 -12.16 -2.83 4.85
C ALA A 336 -12.51 -2.87 6.34
N THR A 337 -13.62 -2.23 6.74
CA THR A 337 -14.11 -2.24 8.13
C THR A 337 -14.56 -3.63 8.57
N GLN A 338 -15.20 -4.41 7.70
CA GLN A 338 -15.55 -5.82 7.99
C GLN A 338 -14.29 -6.63 8.33
N LYS A 339 -13.23 -6.49 7.52
CA LYS A 339 -11.93 -7.14 7.77
C LYS A 339 -11.29 -6.68 9.08
N ALA A 340 -11.39 -5.40 9.41
CA ALA A 340 -10.88 -4.87 10.66
C ALA A 340 -11.61 -5.50 11.85
N LEU A 341 -12.93 -5.52 11.83
CA LEU A 341 -13.77 -6.06 12.90
C LEU A 341 -13.53 -7.56 13.13
N SER A 342 -13.22 -8.33 12.09
CA SER A 342 -12.98 -9.78 12.21
C SER A 342 -11.80 -10.15 13.13
N GLY A 343 -10.95 -9.19 13.50
CA GLY A 343 -9.82 -9.37 14.42
C GLY A 343 -10.16 -9.15 15.90
N PHE A 344 -11.41 -8.79 16.23
CA PHE A 344 -11.81 -8.41 17.58
C PHE A 344 -13.03 -9.18 18.09
N ASP A 345 -13.19 -9.21 19.41
CA ASP A 345 -14.43 -9.62 20.07
C ASP A 345 -15.41 -8.44 20.04
N ASN A 346 -16.45 -8.52 19.22
CA ASN A 346 -17.44 -7.44 19.03
C ASN A 346 -18.02 -6.93 20.36
N SER A 347 -18.22 -7.81 21.34
CA SER A 347 -18.81 -7.44 22.64
C SER A 347 -17.95 -6.43 23.44
N LYS A 348 -16.70 -6.26 23.05
CA LYS A 348 -15.72 -5.33 23.66
C LYS A 348 -15.38 -4.15 22.77
N VAL A 349 -15.91 -4.07 21.54
CA VAL A 349 -15.56 -3.02 20.58
C VAL A 349 -16.54 -1.86 20.67
N ILE A 350 -15.97 -0.65 20.73
CA ILE A 350 -16.67 0.61 20.47
C ILE A 350 -16.12 1.12 19.13
N LEU A 351 -16.98 1.05 18.10
CA LEU A 351 -16.62 1.41 16.74
C LEU A 351 -16.91 2.89 16.46
N ILE A 352 -15.91 3.62 15.98
CA ILE A 352 -16.08 4.97 15.41
C ILE A 352 -16.22 4.82 13.90
N ALA A 353 -17.40 5.21 13.35
CA ALA A 353 -17.74 5.03 11.93
C ALA A 353 -18.45 6.24 11.33
N GLY A 354 -18.32 6.39 10.00
CA GLY A 354 -18.93 7.46 9.21
C GLY A 354 -17.92 8.32 8.47
N GLY A 355 -18.42 9.27 7.69
CA GLY A 355 -17.63 10.14 6.80
C GLY A 355 -18.43 10.56 5.57
N LEU A 356 -17.79 10.68 4.40
CA LEU A 356 -18.38 11.15 3.15
C LEU A 356 -19.54 10.25 2.70
N ASP A 357 -20.71 10.85 2.44
CA ASP A 357 -21.85 10.12 1.87
C ASP A 357 -21.69 9.96 0.35
N ARG A 358 -21.50 8.71 -0.09
CA ARG A 358 -21.46 8.31 -1.50
C ARG A 358 -22.74 7.67 -2.00
N GLY A 359 -23.80 7.74 -1.21
CA GLY A 359 -25.11 7.16 -1.54
C GLY A 359 -25.21 5.65 -1.25
N ASN A 360 -24.19 5.01 -0.70
CA ASN A 360 -24.21 3.58 -0.39
C ASN A 360 -25.04 3.31 0.88
N GLU A 361 -25.83 2.24 0.87
CA GLU A 361 -26.38 1.67 2.10
C GLU A 361 -25.33 0.79 2.79
N PHE A 362 -25.45 0.62 4.12
CA PHE A 362 -24.50 -0.15 4.93
C PHE A 362 -25.06 -1.52 5.35
N ASP A 363 -26.01 -2.06 4.59
CA ASP A 363 -26.66 -3.34 4.89
C ASP A 363 -25.66 -4.50 4.90
N GLU A 364 -24.63 -4.46 4.06
CA GLU A 364 -23.55 -5.44 4.04
C GLU A 364 -22.70 -5.44 5.31
N LEU A 365 -22.68 -4.33 6.07
CA LEU A 365 -21.95 -4.22 7.32
C LEU A 365 -22.74 -4.77 8.53
N VAL A 366 -24.05 -4.93 8.42
CA VAL A 366 -24.93 -5.32 9.54
C VAL A 366 -24.48 -6.62 10.23
N PRO A 367 -24.12 -7.70 9.52
CA PRO A 367 -23.64 -8.92 10.17
C PRO A 367 -22.40 -8.71 11.03
N ASP A 368 -21.46 -7.87 10.57
CA ASP A 368 -20.15 -7.67 11.21
C ASP A 368 -20.22 -6.72 12.42
N ILE A 369 -21.17 -5.77 12.41
CA ILE A 369 -21.39 -4.87 13.56
C ILE A 369 -22.36 -5.46 14.60
N THR A 370 -23.07 -6.55 14.28
CA THR A 370 -23.93 -7.23 15.25
C THR A 370 -23.13 -7.68 16.46
N GLY A 371 -23.63 -7.33 17.65
CA GLY A 371 -22.95 -7.65 18.91
C GLY A 371 -21.87 -6.66 19.34
N LEU A 372 -21.61 -5.58 18.58
CA LEU A 372 -20.73 -4.50 19.05
C LEU A 372 -21.26 -3.92 20.37
N LYS A 373 -20.34 -3.55 21.25
CA LYS A 373 -20.69 -2.91 22.51
C LYS A 373 -21.43 -1.60 22.29
N LYS A 374 -20.88 -0.73 21.41
CA LYS A 374 -21.49 0.54 20.97
C LYS A 374 -20.87 1.05 19.69
N MET A 375 -21.52 2.05 19.09
CA MET A 375 -20.94 2.82 17.99
C MET A 375 -20.94 4.32 18.32
N VAL A 376 -19.94 5.04 17.78
CA VAL A 376 -19.89 6.50 17.73
C VAL A 376 -19.91 6.88 16.26
N ILE A 377 -20.90 7.67 15.85
CA ILE A 377 -21.21 7.92 14.43
C ILE A 377 -21.04 9.40 14.12
N LEU A 378 -20.37 9.69 12.98
CA LEU A 378 -20.10 11.07 12.54
C LEU A 378 -20.13 11.21 11.01
N GLY A 379 -20.12 12.47 10.55
CA GLY A 379 -20.00 12.82 9.12
C GLY A 379 -21.29 12.73 8.33
N GLN A 380 -21.18 12.98 7.02
CA GLN A 380 -22.33 13.06 6.10
C GLN A 380 -23.12 11.77 5.99
N SER A 381 -22.46 10.61 6.10
CA SER A 381 -23.11 9.29 6.01
C SER A 381 -23.81 8.85 7.30
N ALA A 382 -23.79 9.67 8.36
CA ALA A 382 -24.27 9.29 9.70
C ALA A 382 -25.65 8.63 9.69
N GLU A 383 -26.64 9.21 9.02
CA GLU A 383 -28.01 8.67 8.98
C GLU A 383 -28.09 7.28 8.33
N ARG A 384 -27.22 6.97 7.36
CA ARG A 384 -27.15 5.65 6.73
C ARG A 384 -26.48 4.62 7.64
N VAL A 385 -25.41 5.03 8.34
CA VAL A 385 -24.71 4.18 9.32
C VAL A 385 -25.61 3.88 10.51
N LYS A 386 -26.40 4.86 10.99
CA LYS A 386 -27.42 4.67 12.06
C LYS A 386 -28.46 3.62 11.67
N ARG A 387 -28.97 3.65 10.42
CA ARG A 387 -29.92 2.62 9.95
C ARG A 387 -29.31 1.21 10.00
N ALA A 388 -28.02 1.07 9.70
CA ALA A 388 -27.33 -0.22 9.82
C ALA A 388 -27.18 -0.63 11.29
N ALA A 389 -26.83 0.31 12.19
CA ALA A 389 -26.74 0.08 13.62
C ALA A 389 -28.10 -0.34 14.20
N ASP A 390 -29.19 0.32 13.80
CA ASP A 390 -30.57 -0.04 14.20
C ASP A 390 -30.94 -1.46 13.77
N LYS A 391 -30.64 -1.85 12.51
CA LYS A 391 -30.81 -3.21 11.99
C LYS A 391 -29.99 -4.24 12.75
N ALA A 392 -28.82 -3.89 13.19
CA ALA A 392 -27.95 -4.76 13.99
C ALA A 392 -28.26 -4.78 15.47
N GLY A 393 -29.19 -3.91 15.95
CA GLY A 393 -29.53 -3.76 17.36
C GLY A 393 -28.39 -3.17 18.21
N VAL A 394 -27.52 -2.35 17.63
CA VAL A 394 -26.39 -1.74 18.31
C VAL A 394 -26.69 -0.30 18.71
N ALA A 395 -26.50 0.02 19.98
CA ALA A 395 -26.68 1.37 20.49
C ALA A 395 -25.55 2.30 20.01
N TYR A 396 -25.87 3.55 19.69
CA TYR A 396 -24.92 4.54 19.19
C TYR A 396 -25.10 5.92 19.82
N VAL A 397 -24.08 6.76 19.64
CA VAL A 397 -24.11 8.19 19.95
C VAL A 397 -23.54 8.97 18.77
N ASP A 398 -24.00 10.21 18.58
CA ASP A 398 -23.49 11.11 17.55
C ASP A 398 -22.24 11.84 18.02
N ALA A 399 -21.34 12.13 17.07
CA ALA A 399 -20.18 12.99 17.28
C ALA A 399 -20.06 14.06 16.19
N THR A 400 -19.47 15.20 16.57
CA THR A 400 -19.29 16.35 15.67
C THR A 400 -18.05 16.24 14.81
N ASP A 401 -16.99 15.63 15.32
CA ASP A 401 -15.71 15.42 14.65
C ASP A 401 -14.97 14.23 15.27
N ILE A 402 -13.76 13.93 14.77
CA ILE A 402 -13.00 12.75 15.23
C ILE A 402 -12.48 12.91 16.66
N ALA A 403 -12.18 14.13 17.11
CA ALA A 403 -11.73 14.37 18.47
C ALA A 403 -12.89 14.16 19.47
N ASP A 404 -14.07 14.69 19.17
CA ASP A 404 -15.31 14.45 19.94
C ASP A 404 -15.67 12.96 19.94
N ALA A 405 -15.58 12.29 18.77
CA ALA A 405 -15.85 10.86 18.66
C ALA A 405 -14.90 10.02 19.52
N THR A 406 -13.63 10.36 19.54
CA THR A 406 -12.61 9.64 20.33
C THR A 406 -12.86 9.79 21.83
N ARG A 407 -13.16 11.02 22.30
CA ARG A 407 -13.50 11.27 23.71
C ARG A 407 -14.77 10.53 24.13
N LYS A 408 -15.84 10.61 23.33
CA LYS A 408 -17.10 9.88 23.59
C LYS A 408 -16.89 8.37 23.60
N ALA A 409 -16.11 7.84 22.68
CA ALA A 409 -15.80 6.42 22.65
C ALA A 409 -15.05 5.97 23.93
N TYR A 410 -14.12 6.79 24.42
CA TYR A 410 -13.42 6.51 25.66
C TYR A 410 -14.34 6.57 26.88
N GLU A 411 -15.25 7.57 26.96
CA GLU A 411 -16.24 7.68 28.05
C GLU A 411 -17.21 6.48 28.11
N LEU A 412 -17.49 5.87 26.96
CA LEU A 412 -18.33 4.67 26.85
C LEU A 412 -17.59 3.37 27.14
N ALA A 413 -16.25 3.41 27.15
CA ALA A 413 -15.38 2.24 27.33
C ALA A 413 -15.19 1.89 28.80
N THR A 414 -14.92 0.62 29.04
CA THR A 414 -14.53 0.08 30.33
C THR A 414 -13.24 -0.75 30.15
N GLN A 415 -12.54 -1.04 31.26
CA GLN A 415 -11.33 -1.85 31.20
C GLN A 415 -11.54 -3.15 30.42
N GLY A 416 -10.65 -3.45 29.49
CA GLY A 416 -10.71 -4.61 28.59
C GLY A 416 -11.40 -4.33 27.25
N ASP A 417 -11.96 -3.12 27.06
CA ASP A 417 -12.59 -2.72 25.79
C ASP A 417 -11.56 -2.22 24.76
N VAL A 418 -12.04 -2.14 23.53
CA VAL A 418 -11.32 -1.63 22.37
C VAL A 418 -12.08 -0.44 21.78
N VAL A 419 -11.44 0.70 21.62
CA VAL A 419 -11.90 1.81 20.79
C VAL A 419 -11.26 1.67 19.41
N LEU A 420 -12.07 1.41 18.39
CA LEU A 420 -11.63 1.19 17.02
C LEU A 420 -12.13 2.30 16.11
N LEU A 421 -11.22 3.12 15.58
CA LEU A 421 -11.52 3.98 14.45
C LEU A 421 -11.44 3.16 13.16
N SER A 422 -12.59 2.71 12.61
CA SER A 422 -12.68 2.06 11.30
C SER A 422 -13.92 2.57 10.56
N PRO A 423 -13.76 3.67 9.81
CA PRO A 423 -14.87 4.55 9.43
C PRO A 423 -15.85 3.99 8.41
N ALA A 424 -15.47 2.98 7.64
CA ALA A 424 -16.19 2.46 6.45
C ALA A 424 -16.42 3.51 5.34
N ASN A 425 -15.91 4.72 5.49
CA ASN A 425 -16.14 5.89 4.64
C ASN A 425 -14.88 6.69 4.38
N ALA A 426 -14.81 7.33 3.21
CA ALA A 426 -13.81 8.35 2.93
C ALA A 426 -13.95 9.54 3.91
N SER A 427 -12.88 10.31 4.07
CA SER A 427 -12.79 11.41 5.04
C SER A 427 -13.07 12.79 4.46
N TRP A 428 -13.31 12.90 3.16
CA TRP A 428 -13.30 14.15 2.40
C TRP A 428 -14.47 15.10 2.68
N ASP A 429 -15.43 14.69 3.48
CA ASP A 429 -16.50 15.54 4.01
C ASP A 429 -16.01 16.48 5.12
N MET A 430 -14.98 16.08 5.88
CA MET A 430 -14.50 16.81 7.06
C MET A 430 -12.97 16.99 7.07
N TYR A 431 -12.21 16.18 6.32
CA TYR A 431 -10.74 16.16 6.34
C TYR A 431 -10.16 16.05 4.93
N ALA A 432 -8.99 16.62 4.72
CA ALA A 432 -8.30 16.59 3.42
C ALA A 432 -8.02 15.17 2.91
N ASN A 433 -7.74 14.24 3.82
CA ASN A 433 -7.48 12.83 3.53
C ASN A 433 -7.67 11.98 4.81
N PHE A 434 -7.53 10.65 4.68
CA PHE A 434 -7.68 9.73 5.80
C PHE A 434 -6.49 9.83 6.79
N GLU A 435 -5.33 10.28 6.34
CA GLU A 435 -4.15 10.49 7.17
C GLU A 435 -4.44 11.58 8.21
N VAL A 436 -4.95 12.72 7.79
CA VAL A 436 -5.32 13.83 8.69
C VAL A 436 -6.36 13.37 9.73
N ARG A 437 -7.39 12.63 9.31
CA ARG A 437 -8.39 12.06 10.24
C ARG A 437 -7.74 11.11 11.25
N GLY A 438 -6.84 10.26 10.78
CA GLY A 438 -6.15 9.30 11.64
C GLY A 438 -5.11 9.93 12.55
N ASP A 439 -4.42 11.00 12.14
CA ASP A 439 -3.50 11.76 12.99
C ASP A 439 -4.24 12.45 14.11
N LEU A 440 -5.36 13.11 13.82
CA LEU A 440 -6.20 13.73 14.85
C LEU A 440 -6.76 12.71 15.87
N PHE A 441 -7.05 11.49 15.44
CA PHE A 441 -7.40 10.41 16.37
C PHE A 441 -6.23 10.08 17.30
N ILE A 442 -5.00 9.92 16.77
CA ILE A 442 -3.79 9.64 17.56
C ILE A 442 -3.53 10.76 18.56
N ASP A 443 -3.57 12.02 18.10
CA ASP A 443 -3.33 13.20 18.94
C ASP A 443 -4.35 13.29 20.08
N THR A 444 -5.64 13.04 19.78
CA THR A 444 -6.70 13.03 20.79
C THR A 444 -6.50 11.90 21.81
N VAL A 445 -6.08 10.68 21.36
CA VAL A 445 -5.77 9.60 22.29
C VAL A 445 -4.62 9.98 23.22
N ALA A 446 -3.60 10.69 22.73
CA ALA A 446 -2.50 11.17 23.57
C ALA A 446 -2.98 12.16 24.64
N GLU A 447 -3.92 13.06 24.29
CA GLU A 447 -4.53 14.02 25.24
C GLU A 447 -5.33 13.32 26.37
N LEU A 448 -5.89 12.11 26.13
CA LEU A 448 -6.66 11.37 27.14
C LEU A 448 -5.80 10.82 28.30
N LYS A 449 -4.49 10.88 28.18
CA LYS A 449 -3.55 10.48 29.26
C LYS A 449 -3.38 11.53 30.36
N GLU A 450 -3.68 12.78 30.01
CA GLU A 450 -3.58 13.92 30.93
C GLU A 450 -4.85 14.01 31.82
#